data_8e48f8457280dfcb76b2188e39831dd8
#
_entry.id   8e48f8457280dfcb76b2188e39831dd8
#
_cell.length_a   1.000
_cell.length_b   1.000
_cell.length_c   1.000
_cell.angle_alpha   90.00
_cell.angle_beta   90.00
_cell.angle_gamma   90.00
#
_symmetry.space_group_name_H-M   'P 1'
#
loop_
_entity.id
_entity.type
_entity.pdbx_description
1 polymer ?
#
loop_
_entity_poly.entity_id
_entity_poly.type
_entity_poly.pdbx_seq_one_letter_code
_entity_poly.pdbx_strand_id
1 'polypeptide(L)'
;MKKGLLLISYPFSDSFVIFNGKRSRNLSFYALLFLLMLSSNVKAQGSFITLPGLSGEDGAFLGPYSNVPRRFQMLIAHAPISLMTNKYISSISFRLQDSHTNSWPISDTTFGSYEIYLSKGVAPPNMQMNFATNITGNQTMVKSGSLTIPAGSVPGGNSSNPYAYTFVFDTPYLYTGGNLVIEIRHTGSNSSTSVPSKAIYTNSTAYGTYLSACWELNTGITVANFSYIKINAVESLGVKSVTIDNGASVYPNPVKDILYVKSPEEIDEFHVFDLVGRRVFSQKNSSKLSQLKVSSLSKGNYILQLIHKDGNSTSTKFIKD
;
A
#
# COMPACT_ATOMS: atom_id res chain seq x y z
N MET A 1 26.37 59.29 -21.24
CA MET A 1 24.90 59.40 -21.20
C MET A 1 24.39 58.52 -20.07
N LYS A 2 24.01 59.13 -18.93
CA LYS A 2 23.47 58.48 -17.74
C LYS A 2 21.96 58.33 -17.89
N LYS A 3 21.38 57.15 -17.85
CA LYS A 3 19.96 56.92 -17.70
C LYS A 3 19.64 56.74 -16.23
N GLY A 4 18.88 57.66 -15.68
CA GLY A 4 18.45 57.64 -14.30
C GLY A 4 17.29 56.63 -14.08
N LEU A 5 17.33 55.97 -12.94
CA LEU A 5 16.29 55.09 -12.42
C LEU A 5 15.31 55.93 -11.62
N LEU A 6 14.06 55.93 -12.03
CA LEU A 6 12.96 56.66 -11.36
C LEU A 6 12.39 55.73 -10.27
N LEU A 7 12.62 56.09 -9.01
CA LEU A 7 11.97 55.43 -7.84
C LEU A 7 10.63 56.16 -7.58
N ILE A 8 9.54 55.43 -7.74
CA ILE A 8 8.21 55.91 -7.33
C ILE A 8 7.98 55.36 -5.90
N SER A 9 7.97 56.31 -4.93
CA SER A 9 7.58 56.04 -3.55
C SER A 9 6.08 56.24 -3.39
N TYR A 10 5.35 55.22 -2.92
CA TYR A 10 3.99 55.36 -2.43
C TYR A 10 4.00 55.59 -0.92
N PRO A 11 3.22 56.52 -0.40
CA PRO A 11 3.10 56.75 1.04
C PRO A 11 2.18 55.68 1.65
N PHE A 12 2.67 54.95 2.63
CA PHE A 12 1.88 54.16 3.56
C PHE A 12 1.15 55.10 4.51
N SER A 13 -0.18 55.10 4.47
CA SER A 13 -1.01 55.73 5.49
C SER A 13 -1.24 54.70 6.62
N ASP A 14 -0.67 54.96 7.78
CA ASP A 14 -0.93 54.22 8.99
C ASP A 14 -2.38 54.48 9.47
N SER A 15 -3.24 53.51 9.25
CA SER A 15 -4.54 53.47 9.92
C SER A 15 -4.48 52.40 11.02
N PHE A 16 -4.16 52.84 12.24
CA PHE A 16 -4.30 52.03 13.45
C PHE A 16 -5.79 51.77 13.70
N VAL A 17 -6.25 50.56 13.46
CA VAL A 17 -7.58 50.12 13.91
C VAL A 17 -7.43 49.51 15.31
N ILE A 18 -7.90 50.23 16.30
CA ILE A 18 -8.01 49.74 17.67
C ILE A 18 -9.17 48.73 17.74
N PHE A 19 -8.86 47.44 17.77
CA PHE A 19 -9.85 46.41 18.06
C PHE A 19 -10.14 46.33 19.58
N ASN A 20 -11.29 46.85 19.95
CA ASN A 20 -11.82 46.75 21.30
C ASN A 20 -12.13 45.24 21.62
N GLY A 21 -11.42 44.69 22.60
CA GLY A 21 -11.49 43.31 23.01
C GLY A 21 -12.83 42.90 23.62
N LYS A 22 -13.64 42.20 22.85
CA LYS A 22 -14.71 41.29 23.35
C LYS A 22 -15.14 40.17 22.42
N ARG A 23 -14.36 39.82 21.36
CA ARG A 23 -14.70 38.71 20.42
C ARG A 23 -13.57 37.73 20.09
N SER A 24 -12.56 37.59 20.95
CA SER A 24 -11.39 36.75 20.62
C SER A 24 -11.58 35.24 20.88
N ARG A 25 -12.61 34.82 21.61
CA ARG A 25 -12.78 33.39 21.97
C ARG A 25 -13.26 32.52 20.82
N ASN A 26 -14.00 33.09 19.85
CA ASN A 26 -14.54 32.30 18.73
C ASN A 26 -13.56 32.16 17.57
N LEU A 27 -12.69 33.15 17.34
CA LEU A 27 -11.69 33.09 16.26
C LEU A 27 -10.63 32.02 16.53
N SER A 28 -10.19 31.87 17.79
CA SER A 28 -9.26 30.81 18.19
C SER A 28 -9.87 29.43 18.06
N PHE A 29 -11.19 29.28 18.30
CA PHE A 29 -11.89 28.01 18.14
C PHE A 29 -12.01 27.59 16.65
N TYR A 30 -12.30 28.54 15.76
CA TYR A 30 -12.38 28.26 14.31
C TYR A 30 -10.99 28.05 13.69
N ALA A 31 -9.95 28.74 14.16
CA ALA A 31 -8.58 28.50 13.73
C ALA A 31 -8.09 27.11 14.16
N LEU A 32 -8.44 26.65 15.37
CA LEU A 32 -8.13 25.32 15.87
C LEU A 32 -8.92 24.25 15.10
N LEU A 33 -10.19 24.48 14.76
CA LEU A 33 -11.02 23.60 13.93
C LEU A 33 -10.50 23.50 12.51
N PHE A 34 -10.02 24.61 11.93
CA PHE A 34 -9.40 24.62 10.60
C PHE A 34 -8.04 23.93 10.59
N LEU A 35 -7.24 24.04 11.65
CA LEU A 35 -5.98 23.30 11.82
C LEU A 35 -6.22 21.80 11.98
N LEU A 36 -7.30 21.40 12.65
CA LEU A 36 -7.73 19.99 12.79
C LEU A 36 -8.23 19.40 11.46
N MET A 37 -8.81 20.21 10.58
CA MET A 37 -9.20 19.75 9.25
C MET A 37 -8.01 19.59 8.29
N LEU A 38 -6.86 20.21 8.56
CA LEU A 38 -5.63 20.05 7.78
C LEU A 38 -4.83 18.79 8.17
N SER A 39 -5.17 18.12 9.27
CA SER A 39 -4.42 16.97 9.80
C SER A 39 -4.91 15.59 9.35
N SER A 40 -5.86 15.49 8.42
CA SER A 40 -6.47 14.21 8.09
C SER A 40 -6.34 13.80 6.63
N ASN A 41 -5.14 13.63 6.14
CA ASN A 41 -4.85 12.74 5.00
C ASN A 41 -3.41 12.27 5.07
N VAL A 42 -3.00 11.66 6.17
CA VAL A 42 -1.84 10.76 6.13
C VAL A 42 -2.30 9.51 5.38
N LYS A 43 -2.31 9.59 4.06
CA LYS A 43 -2.32 8.38 3.24
C LYS A 43 -1.07 7.62 3.62
N ALA A 44 -1.21 6.36 4.01
CA ALA A 44 -0.06 5.49 4.18
C ALA A 44 0.80 5.63 2.92
N GLN A 45 2.03 6.13 3.09
CA GLN A 45 2.93 6.35 1.98
C GLN A 45 3.30 4.98 1.42
N GLY A 46 2.71 4.62 0.28
CA GLY A 46 3.03 3.39 -0.44
C GLY A 46 4.50 3.40 -0.84
N SER A 47 5.19 2.30 -0.58
CA SER A 47 6.53 2.07 -1.13
C SER A 47 6.40 1.40 -2.48
N PHE A 48 7.29 1.70 -3.41
CA PHE A 48 7.37 0.95 -4.66
C PHE A 48 8.83 0.65 -5.04
N ILE A 49 9.00 -0.41 -5.81
CA ILE A 49 10.28 -0.80 -6.42
C ILE A 49 10.03 -1.07 -7.89
N THR A 50 10.93 -0.62 -8.76
CA THR A 50 10.92 -0.95 -10.19
C THR A 50 12.08 -1.89 -10.51
N LEU A 51 11.81 -2.94 -11.26
CA LEU A 51 12.77 -3.95 -11.67
C LEU A 51 12.68 -4.25 -13.17
N PRO A 52 13.80 -4.55 -13.80
CA PRO A 52 15.16 -4.26 -13.36
C PRO A 52 15.40 -2.76 -13.30
N GLY A 53 16.30 -2.33 -12.40
CA GLY A 53 16.75 -0.92 -12.31
C GLY A 53 17.75 -0.52 -13.41
N LEU A 54 17.88 -1.31 -14.46
CA LEU A 54 18.83 -1.11 -15.55
C LEU A 54 18.27 -0.20 -16.64
N SER A 55 19.12 0.62 -17.23
CA SER A 55 18.82 1.41 -18.42
C SER A 55 19.45 0.73 -19.65
N GLY A 56 18.82 0.88 -20.81
CA GLY A 56 19.44 0.52 -22.10
C GLY A 56 19.00 -0.81 -22.73
N GLU A 57 18.31 -1.69 -22.02
CA GLU A 57 17.72 -2.89 -22.63
C GLU A 57 16.24 -2.61 -23.01
N ASP A 58 15.88 -2.95 -24.25
CA ASP A 58 14.51 -2.82 -24.78
C ASP A 58 14.02 -4.13 -25.40
N GLY A 59 14.22 -5.23 -24.66
CA GLY A 59 13.67 -6.53 -25.01
C GLY A 59 12.14 -6.52 -24.94
N ALA A 60 11.53 -7.50 -25.60
CA ALA A 60 10.08 -7.63 -25.71
C ALA A 60 9.60 -8.92 -25.04
N PHE A 61 8.46 -8.85 -24.35
CA PHE A 61 7.73 -10.01 -23.85
C PHE A 61 6.22 -9.78 -23.94
N LEU A 62 5.50 -10.67 -24.58
CA LEU A 62 4.06 -10.51 -24.76
C LEU A 62 3.23 -10.93 -23.54
N GLY A 63 3.84 -11.59 -22.54
CA GLY A 63 3.15 -12.23 -21.43
C GLY A 63 2.01 -11.43 -20.82
N PRO A 64 2.25 -10.23 -20.24
CA PRO A 64 1.22 -9.49 -19.51
C PRO A 64 0.04 -9.02 -20.37
N TYR A 65 0.28 -8.75 -21.66
CA TYR A 65 -0.68 -8.09 -22.56
C TYR A 65 -0.98 -8.92 -23.82
N SER A 66 -0.79 -10.24 -23.75
CA SER A 66 -1.06 -11.14 -24.87
C SER A 66 -2.55 -11.30 -25.11
N ASN A 67 -2.94 -11.31 -26.40
CA ASN A 67 -4.29 -11.65 -26.81
C ASN A 67 -4.54 -13.17 -26.89
N VAL A 68 -3.50 -14.00 -26.68
CA VAL A 68 -3.62 -15.45 -26.55
C VAL A 68 -3.32 -15.89 -25.11
N PRO A 69 -3.77 -17.09 -24.70
CA PRO A 69 -3.51 -17.59 -23.35
C PRO A 69 -2.02 -17.58 -23.00
N ARG A 70 -1.71 -17.21 -21.76
CA ARG A 70 -0.35 -17.21 -21.20
C ARG A 70 -0.32 -17.73 -19.78
N ARG A 71 0.75 -18.46 -19.49
CA ARG A 71 1.19 -18.77 -18.13
C ARG A 71 2.68 -18.51 -18.03
N PHE A 72 3.11 -17.71 -17.07
CA PHE A 72 4.51 -17.40 -16.86
C PHE A 72 4.83 -17.10 -15.40
N GLN A 73 6.08 -17.32 -15.04
CA GLN A 73 6.62 -16.97 -13.71
C GLN A 73 7.78 -16.01 -13.86
N MET A 74 7.86 -15.11 -12.90
CA MET A 74 8.95 -14.16 -12.70
C MET A 74 9.53 -14.41 -11.31
N LEU A 75 10.81 -14.78 -11.24
CA LEU A 75 11.56 -15.00 -10.01
C LEU A 75 12.40 -13.75 -9.71
N ILE A 76 12.30 -13.27 -8.48
CA ILE A 76 12.97 -12.08 -8.00
C ILE A 76 13.74 -12.46 -6.73
N ALA A 77 15.05 -12.24 -6.72
CA ALA A 77 15.86 -12.41 -5.52
C ALA A 77 15.42 -11.47 -4.39
N HIS A 78 15.71 -11.84 -3.15
CA HIS A 78 15.38 -11.00 -2.00
C HIS A 78 16.06 -9.62 -2.04
N ALA A 79 17.33 -9.57 -2.41
CA ALA A 79 18.16 -8.36 -2.31
C ALA A 79 17.51 -7.11 -2.93
N PRO A 80 17.05 -7.11 -4.20
CA PRO A 80 16.45 -5.93 -4.82
C PRO A 80 15.09 -5.51 -4.24
N ILE A 81 14.41 -6.38 -3.50
CA ILE A 81 13.10 -6.12 -2.89
C ILE A 81 13.12 -6.15 -1.36
N SER A 82 14.30 -6.14 -0.74
CA SER A 82 14.46 -6.23 0.72
C SER A 82 13.72 -5.12 1.48
N LEU A 83 13.61 -3.92 0.92
CA LEU A 83 12.86 -2.80 1.48
C LEU A 83 11.34 -3.04 1.57
N MET A 84 10.83 -4.09 0.94
CA MET A 84 9.42 -4.50 1.02
C MET A 84 9.17 -5.54 2.13
N THR A 85 10.21 -5.99 2.85
CA THR A 85 10.05 -6.97 3.93
C THR A 85 9.08 -6.45 4.99
N ASN A 86 8.14 -7.31 5.40
CA ASN A 86 7.04 -7.03 6.33
C ASN A 86 6.03 -5.99 5.83
N LYS A 87 6.00 -5.72 4.51
CA LYS A 87 4.97 -4.90 3.88
C LYS A 87 4.00 -5.77 3.07
N TYR A 88 2.82 -5.24 2.82
CA TYR A 88 1.82 -5.88 1.97
C TYR A 88 2.00 -5.41 0.53
N ILE A 89 2.44 -6.31 -0.36
CA ILE A 89 2.41 -6.07 -1.81
C ILE A 89 0.93 -5.98 -2.22
N SER A 90 0.53 -4.84 -2.78
CA SER A 90 -0.86 -4.52 -3.07
C SER A 90 -1.18 -4.44 -4.56
N SER A 91 -0.15 -4.31 -5.39
CA SER A 91 -0.34 -4.22 -6.85
C SER A 91 0.99 -4.34 -7.59
N ILE A 92 0.89 -4.62 -8.89
CA ILE A 92 2.00 -4.57 -9.83
C ILE A 92 1.62 -3.77 -11.06
N SER A 93 2.63 -3.27 -11.78
CA SER A 93 2.47 -2.62 -13.08
C SER A 93 3.55 -3.10 -14.04
N PHE A 94 3.20 -3.23 -15.30
CA PHE A 94 4.16 -3.46 -16.39
C PHE A 94 4.20 -2.24 -17.28
N ARG A 95 5.31 -2.05 -18.00
CA ARG A 95 5.44 -1.00 -19.00
C ARG A 95 5.55 -1.57 -20.40
N LEU A 96 5.13 -0.81 -21.38
CA LEU A 96 5.35 -1.18 -22.78
C LEU A 96 6.82 -1.02 -23.16
N GLN A 97 7.22 -1.70 -24.23
CA GLN A 97 8.53 -1.55 -24.85
C GLN A 97 8.75 -0.09 -25.29
N ASP A 98 9.98 0.44 -25.18
CA ASP A 98 10.26 1.85 -25.49
C ASP A 98 9.91 2.22 -26.93
N SER A 99 10.06 1.29 -27.85
CA SER A 99 9.68 1.44 -29.26
C SER A 99 8.17 1.51 -29.51
N HIS A 100 7.33 1.09 -28.53
CA HIS A 100 5.88 1.21 -28.59
C HIS A 100 5.44 2.56 -28.03
N THR A 101 5.39 3.59 -28.87
CA THR A 101 5.21 4.99 -28.46
C THR A 101 3.76 5.39 -28.16
N ASN A 102 2.79 4.65 -28.70
CA ASN A 102 1.37 4.91 -28.47
C ASN A 102 0.86 4.25 -27.19
N SER A 103 -0.16 4.85 -26.56
CA SER A 103 -0.86 4.18 -25.47
C SER A 103 -1.68 2.98 -25.96
N TRP A 104 -1.88 2.02 -25.08
CA TRP A 104 -2.64 0.79 -25.33
C TRP A 104 -3.66 0.59 -24.20
N PRO A 105 -4.77 -0.11 -24.46
CA PRO A 105 -5.31 -0.54 -25.73
C PRO A 105 -6.00 0.62 -26.50
N ILE A 106 -6.27 0.44 -27.78
CA ILE A 106 -6.99 1.42 -28.60
C ILE A 106 -8.47 1.52 -28.18
N SER A 107 -9.05 0.39 -27.75
CA SER A 107 -10.40 0.26 -27.20
C SER A 107 -10.33 -0.62 -25.95
N ASP A 108 -11.34 -0.54 -25.08
CA ASP A 108 -11.42 -1.39 -23.89
C ASP A 108 -11.13 -2.84 -24.22
N THR A 109 -10.14 -3.41 -23.55
CA THR A 109 -9.65 -4.75 -23.82
C THR A 109 -9.88 -5.63 -22.61
N THR A 110 -10.59 -6.75 -22.79
CA THR A 110 -11.01 -7.63 -21.70
C THR A 110 -10.36 -9.00 -21.82
N PHE A 111 -9.78 -9.46 -20.72
CA PHE A 111 -9.38 -10.84 -20.46
C PHE A 111 -10.53 -11.55 -19.75
N GLY A 112 -10.96 -12.71 -20.24
CA GLY A 112 -12.02 -13.50 -19.61
C GLY A 112 -11.64 -13.99 -18.21
N SER A 113 -10.35 -14.35 -18.05
CA SER A 113 -9.72 -14.64 -16.75
C SER A 113 -8.32 -14.08 -16.74
N TYR A 114 -7.94 -13.43 -15.61
CA TYR A 114 -6.60 -12.94 -15.32
C TYR A 114 -6.27 -13.21 -13.86
N GLU A 115 -5.34 -14.11 -13.64
CA GLU A 115 -4.97 -14.57 -12.30
C GLU A 115 -3.53 -14.21 -11.99
N ILE A 116 -3.28 -13.70 -10.79
CA ILE A 116 -1.95 -13.40 -10.28
C ILE A 116 -1.76 -14.14 -8.97
N TYR A 117 -0.64 -14.85 -8.86
CA TYR A 117 -0.25 -15.59 -7.68
C TYR A 117 1.12 -15.11 -7.19
N LEU A 118 1.29 -15.01 -5.88
CA LEU A 118 2.55 -14.73 -5.24
C LEU A 118 2.93 -15.86 -4.29
N SER A 119 4.22 -16.17 -4.21
CA SER A 119 4.78 -17.16 -3.29
C SER A 119 6.26 -16.90 -3.02
N LYS A 120 6.81 -17.60 -2.02
CA LYS A 120 8.27 -17.77 -1.92
C LYS A 120 8.73 -18.70 -3.04
N GLY A 121 9.98 -18.52 -3.49
CA GLY A 121 10.53 -19.33 -4.55
C GLY A 121 12.01 -19.63 -4.40
N VAL A 122 12.49 -20.47 -5.30
CA VAL A 122 13.93 -20.74 -5.46
C VAL A 122 14.66 -19.45 -5.83
N ALA A 123 15.97 -19.43 -5.68
CA ALA A 123 16.78 -18.32 -6.17
C ALA A 123 16.73 -18.25 -7.71
N PRO A 124 16.79 -17.05 -8.33
CA PRO A 124 16.75 -16.90 -9.78
C PRO A 124 17.71 -17.81 -10.58
N PRO A 125 18.97 -18.05 -10.13
CA PRO A 125 19.86 -18.95 -10.85
C PRO A 125 19.40 -20.43 -10.82
N ASN A 126 18.52 -20.79 -9.91
CA ASN A 126 17.98 -22.15 -9.74
C ASN A 126 16.61 -22.35 -10.41
N MET A 127 16.19 -21.40 -11.26
CA MET A 127 14.94 -21.54 -11.98
C MET A 127 14.90 -22.80 -12.85
N GLN A 128 13.78 -23.51 -12.76
CA GLN A 128 13.51 -24.72 -13.53
C GLN A 128 12.43 -24.48 -14.59
N MET A 129 12.47 -25.24 -15.67
CA MET A 129 11.39 -25.33 -16.67
C MET A 129 10.18 -26.14 -16.15
N ASN A 130 9.83 -25.91 -14.91
CA ASN A 130 8.67 -26.51 -14.23
C ASN A 130 8.16 -25.51 -13.19
N PHE A 131 6.97 -25.01 -13.39
CA PHE A 131 6.40 -23.98 -12.52
C PHE A 131 6.29 -24.41 -11.06
N ALA A 132 5.94 -25.66 -10.78
CA ALA A 132 5.76 -26.13 -9.41
C ALA A 132 7.09 -26.17 -8.63
N THR A 133 8.20 -26.52 -9.27
CA THR A 133 9.51 -26.64 -8.62
C THR A 133 10.15 -25.30 -8.31
N ASN A 134 9.67 -24.21 -8.92
CA ASN A 134 10.12 -22.86 -8.66
C ASN A 134 9.51 -22.29 -7.35
N ILE A 135 8.46 -22.91 -6.83
CA ILE A 135 7.71 -22.45 -5.64
C ILE A 135 8.22 -23.23 -4.42
N THR A 136 8.59 -22.52 -3.33
CA THR A 136 9.11 -23.13 -2.09
C THR A 136 8.19 -22.97 -0.88
N GLY A 137 7.03 -22.34 -1.05
CA GLY A 137 6.04 -22.11 -0.01
C GLY A 137 4.63 -22.14 -0.56
N ASN A 138 3.67 -21.75 0.27
CA ASN A 138 2.29 -21.66 -0.17
C ASN A 138 2.13 -20.56 -1.24
N GLN A 139 1.45 -20.89 -2.32
CA GLN A 139 1.09 -19.94 -3.36
C GLN A 139 -0.22 -19.27 -2.96
N THR A 140 -0.23 -17.93 -2.97
CA THR A 140 -1.40 -17.11 -2.66
C THR A 140 -1.93 -16.48 -3.94
N MET A 141 -3.17 -16.73 -4.27
CA MET A 141 -3.87 -16.03 -5.34
C MET A 141 -4.24 -14.63 -4.86
N VAL A 142 -3.67 -13.60 -5.46
CA VAL A 142 -3.84 -12.20 -5.05
C VAL A 142 -4.80 -11.45 -5.97
N LYS A 143 -5.03 -11.96 -7.18
CA LYS A 143 -5.99 -11.42 -8.13
C LYS A 143 -6.60 -12.54 -8.94
N SER A 144 -7.91 -12.43 -9.22
CA SER A 144 -8.63 -13.40 -10.07
C SER A 144 -9.83 -12.75 -10.77
N GLY A 145 -10.36 -13.48 -11.75
CA GLY A 145 -11.56 -13.09 -12.48
C GLY A 145 -11.30 -12.35 -13.78
N SER A 146 -12.35 -11.79 -14.35
CA SER A 146 -12.28 -11.00 -15.58
C SER A 146 -11.54 -9.68 -15.33
N LEU A 147 -10.72 -9.27 -16.30
CA LEU A 147 -9.97 -8.01 -16.23
C LEU A 147 -10.21 -7.20 -17.50
N THR A 148 -10.74 -5.99 -17.34
CA THR A 148 -10.83 -5.01 -18.43
C THR A 148 -9.78 -3.93 -18.25
N ILE A 149 -8.96 -3.73 -19.27
CA ILE A 149 -8.00 -2.65 -19.39
C ILE A 149 -8.66 -1.55 -20.23
N PRO A 150 -8.94 -0.36 -19.67
CA PRO A 150 -9.59 0.72 -20.39
C PRO A 150 -8.73 1.25 -21.53
N ALA A 151 -9.38 1.77 -22.57
CA ALA A 151 -8.71 2.38 -23.73
C ALA A 151 -7.69 3.44 -23.28
N GLY A 152 -6.48 3.38 -23.83
CA GLY A 152 -5.41 4.34 -23.57
C GLY A 152 -4.79 4.31 -22.17
N SER A 153 -5.20 3.40 -21.28
CA SER A 153 -4.78 3.40 -19.88
C SER A 153 -3.34 2.92 -19.64
N VAL A 154 -2.77 2.14 -20.54
CA VAL A 154 -1.35 1.75 -20.53
C VAL A 154 -0.58 2.73 -21.40
N PRO A 155 0.26 3.62 -20.83
CA PRO A 155 1.00 4.61 -21.62
C PRO A 155 2.02 3.96 -22.55
N GLY A 156 2.38 4.67 -23.62
CA GLY A 156 3.51 4.28 -24.45
C GLY A 156 4.80 4.12 -23.65
N GLY A 157 5.69 3.27 -24.09
CA GLY A 157 6.92 2.93 -23.37
C GLY A 157 7.87 4.10 -23.15
N ASN A 158 7.80 5.15 -23.97
CA ASN A 158 8.58 6.38 -23.86
C ASN A 158 7.89 7.46 -22.97
N SER A 159 6.75 7.16 -22.35
CA SER A 159 6.05 8.07 -21.43
C SER A 159 6.88 8.40 -20.20
N SER A 160 6.70 9.59 -19.63
CA SER A 160 7.28 9.98 -18.33
C SER A 160 6.73 9.17 -17.15
N ASN A 161 5.56 8.55 -17.31
CA ASN A 161 4.98 7.63 -16.33
C ASN A 161 4.56 6.30 -16.99
N PRO A 162 5.51 5.46 -17.42
CA PRO A 162 5.22 4.27 -18.20
C PRO A 162 4.54 3.15 -17.39
N TYR A 163 4.47 3.26 -16.06
CA TYR A 163 3.83 2.31 -15.14
C TYR A 163 2.48 2.82 -14.62
N ALA A 164 1.78 3.69 -15.34
CA ALA A 164 0.54 4.29 -14.85
C ALA A 164 -0.59 3.26 -14.68
N TYR A 165 -0.69 2.26 -15.57
CA TYR A 165 -1.66 1.19 -15.41
C TYR A 165 -1.21 0.20 -14.33
N THR A 166 -2.12 -0.12 -13.41
CA THR A 166 -1.82 -0.92 -12.23
C THR A 166 -2.78 -2.09 -12.09
N PHE A 167 -2.24 -3.30 -11.99
CA PHE A 167 -2.97 -4.51 -11.64
C PHE A 167 -3.14 -4.52 -10.11
N VAL A 168 -4.23 -3.96 -9.62
CA VAL A 168 -4.55 -3.92 -8.19
C VAL A 168 -4.96 -5.31 -7.72
N PHE A 169 -4.42 -5.75 -6.58
CA PHE A 169 -4.71 -7.05 -6.01
C PHE A 169 -6.04 -7.03 -5.24
N ASP A 170 -6.80 -8.09 -5.37
CA ASP A 170 -8.04 -8.31 -4.60
C ASP A 170 -7.69 -8.61 -3.13
N THR A 171 -6.54 -9.28 -2.90
CA THR A 171 -6.00 -9.56 -1.58
C THR A 171 -4.51 -9.22 -1.55
N PRO A 172 -4.05 -8.26 -0.73
CA PRO A 172 -2.64 -7.93 -0.61
C PRO A 172 -1.82 -9.11 -0.05
N TYR A 173 -0.58 -9.26 -0.52
CA TYR A 173 0.34 -10.32 -0.12
C TYR A 173 1.37 -9.81 0.90
N LEU A 174 1.38 -10.37 2.12
CA LEU A 174 2.40 -10.07 3.11
C LEU A 174 3.75 -10.67 2.69
N TYR A 175 4.67 -9.83 2.26
CA TYR A 175 6.03 -10.26 1.92
C TYR A 175 6.91 -10.33 3.17
N THR A 176 7.20 -11.54 3.63
CA THR A 176 8.00 -11.80 4.84
C THR A 176 9.51 -11.97 4.55
N GLY A 177 9.95 -11.53 3.37
CA GLY A 177 11.33 -11.72 2.91
C GLY A 177 11.56 -13.05 2.18
N GLY A 178 12.77 -13.22 1.64
CA GLY A 178 13.14 -14.33 0.78
C GLY A 178 12.93 -14.01 -0.70
N ASN A 179 13.21 -14.98 -1.58
CA ASN A 179 12.95 -14.80 -3.00
C ASN A 179 11.46 -14.85 -3.28
N LEU A 180 11.01 -14.04 -4.26
CA LEU A 180 9.60 -13.88 -4.63
C LEU A 180 9.36 -14.51 -6.00
N VAL A 181 8.31 -15.31 -6.11
CA VAL A 181 7.71 -15.74 -7.38
C VAL A 181 6.44 -14.97 -7.61
N ILE A 182 6.31 -14.37 -8.78
CA ILE A 182 5.06 -13.83 -9.33
C ILE A 182 4.67 -14.74 -10.49
N GLU A 183 3.55 -15.43 -10.37
CA GLU A 183 3.00 -16.24 -11.46
C GLU A 183 1.75 -15.58 -12.00
N ILE A 184 1.65 -15.47 -13.31
CA ILE A 184 0.49 -14.91 -14.01
C ILE A 184 -0.07 -15.95 -14.96
N ARG A 185 -1.39 -16.09 -14.95
CA ARG A 185 -2.17 -16.92 -15.85
C ARG A 185 -3.32 -16.10 -16.42
N HIS A 186 -3.51 -16.12 -17.72
CA HIS A 186 -4.69 -15.51 -18.33
C HIS A 186 -5.12 -16.23 -19.61
N THR A 187 -6.37 -16.08 -19.96
CA THR A 187 -7.01 -16.74 -21.12
C THR A 187 -6.72 -16.04 -22.46
N GLY A 188 -5.91 -14.99 -22.45
CA GLY A 188 -5.82 -14.05 -23.57
C GLY A 188 -6.92 -13.00 -23.51
N SER A 189 -6.81 -11.98 -24.34
CA SER A 189 -7.78 -10.89 -24.41
C SER A 189 -8.58 -10.88 -25.71
N ASN A 190 -9.67 -10.11 -25.74
CA ASN A 190 -10.47 -9.87 -26.95
C ASN A 190 -9.83 -8.88 -27.93
N SER A 191 -8.59 -8.42 -27.68
CA SER A 191 -7.84 -7.61 -28.63
C SER A 191 -7.44 -8.43 -29.85
N SER A 192 -7.43 -7.81 -31.03
CA SER A 192 -6.95 -8.44 -32.26
C SER A 192 -5.44 -8.69 -32.27
N THR A 193 -4.68 -7.97 -31.44
CA THR A 193 -3.22 -8.02 -31.37
C THR A 193 -2.70 -8.01 -29.97
N SER A 194 -1.57 -8.69 -29.73
CA SER A 194 -0.78 -8.55 -28.51
C SER A 194 0.09 -7.29 -28.57
N VAL A 195 0.40 -6.70 -27.41
CA VAL A 195 1.40 -5.64 -27.30
C VAL A 195 2.55 -6.08 -26.41
N PRO A 196 3.82 -5.83 -26.78
CA PRO A 196 4.94 -6.24 -25.97
C PRO A 196 5.15 -5.34 -24.75
N SER A 197 5.29 -5.96 -23.59
CA SER A 197 5.90 -5.32 -22.44
C SER A 197 7.42 -5.25 -22.63
N LYS A 198 8.06 -4.22 -22.06
CA LYS A 198 9.51 -4.13 -22.01
C LYS A 198 10.07 -5.26 -21.14
N ALA A 199 11.17 -5.88 -21.58
CA ALA A 199 11.83 -6.98 -20.89
C ALA A 199 13.35 -6.90 -21.00
N ILE A 200 14.06 -7.57 -20.08
CA ILE A 200 15.47 -7.90 -20.23
C ILE A 200 15.60 -9.29 -20.87
N TYR A 201 16.69 -9.48 -21.58
CA TYR A 201 17.04 -10.78 -22.18
C TYR A 201 17.83 -11.65 -21.20
N THR A 202 17.97 -12.92 -21.51
CA THR A 202 18.74 -13.90 -20.71
C THR A 202 20.23 -13.62 -20.62
N ASN A 203 20.78 -12.79 -21.50
CA ASN A 203 22.18 -12.35 -21.50
C ASN A 203 22.42 -11.06 -20.69
N SER A 204 21.37 -10.49 -20.09
CA SER A 204 21.50 -9.36 -19.16
C SER A 204 22.24 -9.77 -17.91
N THR A 205 23.07 -8.85 -17.35
CA THR A 205 23.82 -9.09 -16.11
C THR A 205 22.94 -9.31 -14.87
N ALA A 206 21.71 -8.82 -14.89
CA ALA A 206 20.72 -9.04 -13.82
C ALA A 206 20.02 -10.41 -13.93
N TYR A 207 19.94 -10.96 -15.16
CA TYR A 207 19.27 -12.22 -15.41
C TYR A 207 20.10 -13.40 -14.87
N GLY A 208 19.45 -14.38 -14.26
CA GLY A 208 20.14 -15.49 -13.61
C GLY A 208 20.82 -15.15 -12.28
N THR A 209 20.96 -13.87 -11.93
CA THR A 209 21.52 -13.44 -10.64
C THR A 209 20.44 -12.92 -9.71
N TYR A 210 19.72 -11.90 -10.14
CA TYR A 210 18.65 -11.25 -9.35
C TYR A 210 17.26 -11.52 -9.87
N LEU A 211 17.14 -11.81 -11.18
CA LEU A 211 15.89 -11.94 -11.88
C LEU A 211 15.96 -13.14 -12.83
N SER A 212 14.89 -13.90 -12.93
CA SER A 212 14.70 -14.95 -13.95
C SER A 212 13.23 -15.04 -14.31
N ALA A 213 12.92 -15.53 -15.51
CA ALA A 213 11.55 -15.78 -15.92
C ALA A 213 11.45 -17.06 -16.75
N CYS A 214 10.31 -17.75 -16.62
CA CYS A 214 9.95 -18.85 -17.50
C CYS A 214 8.48 -18.73 -17.90
N TRP A 215 8.15 -19.22 -19.07
CA TRP A 215 6.80 -19.14 -19.62
C TRP A 215 6.48 -20.33 -20.50
N GLU A 216 5.19 -20.63 -20.58
CA GLU A 216 4.68 -21.77 -21.31
C GLU A 216 4.47 -21.44 -22.79
N LEU A 217 4.98 -22.34 -23.62
CA LEU A 217 4.72 -22.44 -25.05
C LEU A 217 3.89 -23.69 -25.35
N ASN A 218 3.32 -23.79 -26.54
CA ASN A 218 2.65 -25.00 -27.01
C ASN A 218 3.57 -26.25 -27.02
N THR A 219 4.89 -26.00 -27.02
CA THR A 219 5.93 -27.04 -27.05
C THR A 219 6.57 -27.33 -25.69
N GLY A 220 6.13 -26.65 -24.64
CA GLY A 220 6.67 -26.79 -23.27
C GLY A 220 7.04 -25.45 -22.66
N ILE A 221 7.70 -25.50 -21.50
CA ILE A 221 8.14 -24.31 -20.77
C ILE A 221 9.54 -23.92 -21.22
N THR A 222 9.76 -22.64 -21.45
CA THR A 222 11.08 -22.06 -21.77
C THR A 222 11.50 -21.04 -20.72
N VAL A 223 12.80 -20.94 -20.47
CA VAL A 223 13.41 -19.86 -19.68
C VAL A 223 13.70 -18.70 -20.64
N ALA A 224 13.17 -17.52 -20.33
CA ALA A 224 13.21 -16.38 -21.25
C ALA A 224 13.06 -15.05 -20.53
N ASN A 225 12.77 -14.01 -21.28
CA ASN A 225 12.75 -12.61 -20.93
C ASN A 225 11.97 -12.28 -19.66
N PHE A 226 12.56 -11.50 -18.77
CA PHE A 226 11.91 -10.98 -17.56
C PHE A 226 11.32 -9.59 -17.85
N SER A 227 10.01 -9.43 -17.68
CA SER A 227 9.33 -8.13 -17.89
C SER A 227 9.76 -7.08 -16.88
N TYR A 228 9.92 -5.84 -17.33
CA TYR A 228 10.04 -4.69 -16.43
C TYR A 228 8.76 -4.55 -15.61
N ILE A 229 8.92 -4.54 -14.30
CA ILE A 229 7.82 -4.52 -13.35
C ILE A 229 8.01 -3.43 -12.29
N LYS A 230 6.93 -2.75 -11.93
CA LYS A 230 6.83 -1.95 -10.73
C LYS A 230 5.99 -2.72 -9.72
N ILE A 231 6.51 -2.92 -8.53
CA ILE A 231 5.83 -3.58 -7.41
C ILE A 231 5.50 -2.49 -6.39
N ASN A 232 4.23 -2.39 -6.01
CA ASN A 232 3.79 -1.46 -4.99
C ASN A 232 3.45 -2.22 -3.72
N ALA A 233 3.92 -1.70 -2.59
CA ALA A 233 3.61 -2.24 -1.28
C ALA A 233 3.14 -1.13 -0.35
N VAL A 234 2.26 -1.47 0.56
CA VAL A 234 1.79 -0.61 1.64
C VAL A 234 2.26 -1.19 2.96
N GLU A 235 2.58 -0.34 3.89
CA GLU A 235 2.77 -0.78 5.26
C GLU A 235 1.43 -1.34 5.76
N SER A 236 1.49 -2.35 6.62
CA SER A 236 0.29 -2.78 7.29
C SER A 236 -0.36 -1.56 7.92
N LEU A 237 -1.53 -1.16 7.41
CA LEU A 237 -2.48 -0.35 8.17
C LEU A 237 -3.16 -1.25 9.23
N GLY A 238 -2.56 -2.38 9.58
CA GLY A 238 -2.78 -2.90 10.89
C GLY A 238 -2.51 -1.72 11.80
N VAL A 239 -3.49 -1.32 12.63
CA VAL A 239 -3.17 -0.74 13.90
C VAL A 239 -1.89 -1.49 14.27
N LYS A 240 -0.69 -0.85 14.18
CA LYS A 240 0.39 -1.30 15.02
C LYS A 240 -0.37 -1.60 16.28
N SER A 241 -0.46 -2.85 16.70
CA SER A 241 -0.51 -3.03 18.12
C SER A 241 0.76 -2.28 18.53
N VAL A 242 0.58 -1.02 18.83
CA VAL A 242 1.41 -0.38 19.76
C VAL A 242 1.14 -1.26 20.97
N THR A 243 1.86 -2.34 21.09
CA THR A 243 2.43 -2.69 22.34
C THR A 243 3.30 -1.50 22.65
N ILE A 244 2.65 -0.40 22.97
CA ILE A 244 3.15 0.51 23.96
C ILE A 244 3.12 -0.44 25.14
N ASP A 245 4.27 -1.01 25.40
CA ASP A 245 4.57 -1.69 26.64
C ASP A 245 4.66 -0.60 27.73
N ASN A 246 3.64 0.23 27.77
CA ASN A 246 3.38 1.23 28.79
C ASN A 246 2.69 0.56 29.98
N GLY A 247 2.82 -0.78 30.07
CA GLY A 247 2.33 -1.53 31.21
C GLY A 247 0.82 -1.46 31.47
N ALA A 248 0.04 -0.83 30.60
CA ALA A 248 -1.42 -0.80 30.76
C ALA A 248 -2.03 -2.13 30.32
N SER A 249 -2.69 -2.82 31.23
CA SER A 249 -3.40 -4.09 30.96
C SER A 249 -4.83 -4.04 31.47
N VAL A 250 -5.71 -4.79 30.81
CA VAL A 250 -7.14 -4.85 31.16
C VAL A 250 -7.54 -6.28 31.45
N TYR A 251 -8.34 -6.48 32.50
CA TYR A 251 -8.82 -7.80 32.90
C TYR A 251 -10.17 -7.70 33.65
N PRO A 252 -11.00 -8.78 33.60
CA PRO A 252 -10.87 -9.92 32.69
C PRO A 252 -11.09 -9.51 31.23
N ASN A 253 -10.55 -10.25 30.30
CA ASN A 253 -10.81 -10.10 28.88
C ASN A 253 -10.95 -11.49 28.24
N PRO A 254 -12.14 -11.95 27.84
CA PRO A 254 -13.43 -11.22 27.78
C PRO A 254 -14.01 -10.77 29.13
N VAL A 255 -14.77 -9.68 29.11
CA VAL A 255 -15.40 -9.06 30.28
C VAL A 255 -16.93 -9.10 30.22
N LYS A 256 -17.57 -9.39 31.36
CA LYS A 256 -19.05 -9.33 31.49
C LYS A 256 -19.51 -7.96 32.00
N ASP A 257 -19.09 -7.56 33.19
CA ASP A 257 -19.67 -6.39 33.87
C ASP A 257 -18.64 -5.31 34.22
N ILE A 258 -17.51 -5.69 34.80
CA ILE A 258 -16.48 -4.76 35.28
C ILE A 258 -15.14 -5.11 34.66
N LEU A 259 -14.57 -4.15 33.94
CA LEU A 259 -13.23 -4.20 33.39
C LEU A 259 -12.28 -3.45 34.30
N TYR A 260 -11.27 -4.14 34.81
CA TYR A 260 -10.20 -3.53 35.57
C TYR A 260 -9.07 -3.11 34.66
N VAL A 261 -8.48 -1.96 34.97
CA VAL A 261 -7.36 -1.41 34.21
C VAL A 261 -6.17 -1.26 35.14
N LYS A 262 -5.05 -1.88 34.78
CA LYS A 262 -3.76 -1.65 35.42
C LYS A 262 -2.94 -0.76 34.50
N SER A 263 -2.49 0.39 34.99
CA SER A 263 -1.64 1.34 34.27
C SER A 263 -0.53 1.85 35.21
N PRO A 264 0.70 2.05 34.73
CA PRO A 264 1.76 2.69 35.50
C PRO A 264 1.49 4.18 35.71
N GLU A 265 0.69 4.80 34.81
CA GLU A 265 0.37 6.23 34.85
C GLU A 265 -1.05 6.46 35.38
N GLU A 266 -1.26 7.60 36.05
CA GLU A 266 -2.57 7.96 36.56
C GLU A 266 -3.55 8.29 35.45
N ILE A 267 -4.68 7.57 35.41
CA ILE A 267 -5.74 7.74 34.43
C ILE A 267 -6.72 8.82 34.92
N ASP A 268 -7.04 9.77 34.05
CA ASP A 268 -8.05 10.80 34.29
C ASP A 268 -9.42 10.39 33.75
N GLU A 269 -9.46 9.84 32.53
CA GLU A 269 -10.70 9.48 31.83
C GLU A 269 -10.57 8.23 30.99
N PHE A 270 -11.69 7.50 30.87
CA PHE A 270 -11.87 6.33 30.00
C PHE A 270 -12.80 6.67 28.84
N HIS A 271 -12.38 6.39 27.62
CA HIS A 271 -13.24 6.42 26.44
C HIS A 271 -13.32 5.04 25.80
N VAL A 272 -14.53 4.57 25.48
CA VAL A 272 -14.74 3.30 24.78
C VAL A 272 -15.30 3.57 23.39
N PHE A 273 -14.69 2.95 22.40
CA PHE A 273 -15.06 3.06 20.99
C PHE A 273 -15.46 1.70 20.44
N ASP A 274 -16.43 1.68 19.55
CA ASP A 274 -16.72 0.52 18.72
C ASP A 274 -15.71 0.40 17.56
N LEU A 275 -15.78 -0.68 16.78
CA LEU A 275 -14.84 -0.93 15.69
C LEU A 275 -14.96 0.06 14.51
N VAL A 276 -16.03 0.84 14.43
CA VAL A 276 -16.19 1.91 13.43
C VAL A 276 -15.69 3.27 13.95
N GLY A 277 -15.09 3.30 15.15
CA GLY A 277 -14.49 4.50 15.75
C GLY A 277 -15.49 5.44 16.44
N ARG A 278 -16.74 5.01 16.62
CA ARG A 278 -17.74 5.78 17.33
C ARG A 278 -17.54 5.60 18.84
N ARG A 279 -17.44 6.70 19.59
CA ARG A 279 -17.37 6.66 21.07
C ARG A 279 -18.73 6.24 21.63
N VAL A 280 -18.77 5.06 22.26
CA VAL A 280 -19.98 4.45 22.81
C VAL A 280 -20.11 4.64 24.32
N PHE A 281 -18.99 4.97 24.99
CA PHE A 281 -18.97 5.19 26.43
C PHE A 281 -17.81 6.12 26.84
N SER A 282 -18.02 6.90 27.92
CA SER A 282 -16.99 7.76 28.52
C SER A 282 -17.24 7.84 30.02
N GLN A 283 -16.17 7.76 30.83
CA GLN A 283 -16.22 7.85 32.29
C GLN A 283 -14.96 8.51 32.82
N LYS A 284 -15.13 9.52 33.72
CA LYS A 284 -14.02 10.06 34.50
C LYS A 284 -13.57 9.07 35.57
N ASN A 285 -12.27 8.96 35.76
CA ASN A 285 -11.71 8.12 36.81
C ASN A 285 -11.68 8.89 38.11
N SER A 286 -12.53 8.49 39.05
CA SER A 286 -12.64 9.13 40.38
C SER A 286 -12.05 8.30 41.52
N SER A 287 -11.44 7.15 41.22
CA SER A 287 -10.95 6.20 42.24
C SER A 287 -9.50 5.79 42.02
N LYS A 288 -8.83 5.39 43.09
CA LYS A 288 -7.48 4.80 43.04
C LYS A 288 -7.43 3.46 42.30
N LEU A 289 -8.55 2.75 42.22
CA LEU A 289 -8.72 1.53 41.44
C LEU A 289 -9.34 1.89 40.10
N SER A 290 -8.57 1.77 39.04
CA SER A 290 -9.04 2.04 37.70
C SER A 290 -9.95 0.91 37.23
N GLN A 291 -11.28 1.14 37.32
CA GLN A 291 -12.29 0.17 36.89
C GLN A 291 -13.37 0.85 36.05
N LEU A 292 -13.88 0.10 35.09
CA LEU A 292 -14.89 0.55 34.14
C LEU A 292 -16.08 -0.40 34.15
N LYS A 293 -17.28 0.13 34.42
CA LYS A 293 -18.52 -0.65 34.34
C LYS A 293 -18.99 -0.72 32.89
N VAL A 294 -18.88 -1.92 32.29
CA VAL A 294 -19.19 -2.17 30.87
C VAL A 294 -20.48 -2.98 30.66
N SER A 295 -21.29 -3.17 31.71
CA SER A 295 -22.52 -3.97 31.66
C SER A 295 -23.57 -3.43 30.66
N SER A 296 -23.53 -2.13 30.35
CA SER A 296 -24.42 -1.49 29.37
C SER A 296 -23.97 -1.66 27.91
N LEU A 297 -22.77 -2.17 27.67
CA LEU A 297 -22.29 -2.40 26.30
C LEU A 297 -22.83 -3.71 25.77
N SER A 298 -23.18 -3.73 24.48
CA SER A 298 -23.55 -4.95 23.78
C SER A 298 -22.33 -5.89 23.64
N LYS A 299 -22.58 -7.20 23.46
CA LYS A 299 -21.50 -8.14 23.14
C LYS A 299 -20.74 -7.71 21.90
N GLY A 300 -19.41 -7.77 21.95
CA GLY A 300 -18.57 -7.36 20.83
C GLY A 300 -17.16 -6.95 21.21
N ASN A 301 -16.41 -6.51 20.19
CA ASN A 301 -15.05 -6.02 20.35
C ASN A 301 -15.06 -4.48 20.49
N TYR A 302 -14.26 -3.98 21.41
CA TYR A 302 -14.15 -2.56 21.71
C TYR A 302 -12.70 -2.12 21.84
N ILE A 303 -12.48 -0.82 21.65
CA ILE A 303 -11.20 -0.15 21.92
C ILE A 303 -11.42 0.73 23.16
N LEU A 304 -10.62 0.51 24.19
CA LEU A 304 -10.54 1.36 25.37
C LEU A 304 -9.38 2.32 25.19
N GLN A 305 -9.65 3.61 25.21
CA GLN A 305 -8.66 4.67 25.29
C GLN A 305 -8.61 5.20 26.73
N LEU A 306 -7.40 5.25 27.27
CA LEU A 306 -7.09 5.80 28.58
C LEU A 306 -6.52 7.20 28.38
N ILE A 307 -7.13 8.21 28.98
CA ILE A 307 -6.59 9.57 29.02
C ILE A 307 -5.87 9.73 30.35
N HIS A 308 -4.60 10.04 30.28
CA HIS A 308 -3.76 10.25 31.47
C HIS A 308 -3.79 11.71 31.94
N LYS A 309 -3.46 11.94 33.20
CA LYS A 309 -3.47 13.30 33.80
C LYS A 309 -2.48 14.26 33.16
N ASP A 310 -1.44 13.76 32.53
CA ASP A 310 -0.45 14.52 31.75
C ASP A 310 -0.93 14.94 30.36
N GLY A 311 -2.15 14.53 29.97
CA GLY A 311 -2.75 14.78 28.67
C GLY A 311 -2.40 13.76 27.59
N ASN A 312 -1.53 12.78 27.87
CA ASN A 312 -1.24 11.67 26.97
C ASN A 312 -2.39 10.68 26.93
N SER A 313 -2.43 9.83 25.91
CA SER A 313 -3.42 8.75 25.85
C SER A 313 -2.81 7.43 25.41
N THR A 314 -3.34 6.34 25.96
CA THR A 314 -3.01 4.96 25.55
C THR A 314 -4.28 4.22 25.18
N SER A 315 -4.17 3.22 24.30
CA SER A 315 -5.34 2.46 23.86
C SER A 315 -5.09 0.97 23.95
N THR A 316 -6.11 0.20 24.35
CA THR A 316 -6.07 -1.25 24.40
C THR A 316 -7.39 -1.84 23.90
N LYS A 317 -7.41 -3.12 23.52
CA LYS A 317 -8.63 -3.82 23.10
C LYS A 317 -9.19 -4.65 24.23
N PHE A 318 -10.53 -4.75 24.29
CA PHE A 318 -11.20 -5.74 25.11
C PHE A 318 -12.43 -6.32 24.40
N ILE A 319 -12.84 -7.50 24.85
CA ILE A 319 -14.01 -8.23 24.36
C ILE A 319 -15.09 -8.17 25.44
N LYS A 320 -16.27 -7.68 25.08
CA LYS A 320 -17.48 -7.75 25.91
C LYS A 320 -18.24 -9.04 25.60
N ASP A 321 -18.42 -9.87 26.63
CA ASP A 321 -19.17 -11.13 26.57
C ASP A 321 -20.65 -10.99 26.94
#